data_97982cc9214f8146131362e7e6cad339
#
_entry.id   97982cc9214f8146131362e7e6cad339
#
_cell.length_a   1.000
_cell.length_b   1.000
_cell.length_c   1.000
_cell.angle_alpha   90.00
_cell.angle_beta   90.00
_cell.angle_gamma   90.00
#
_symmetry.space_group_name_H-M   'P 1'
#
loop_
_entity.id
_entity.type
_entity.pdbx_description
1 polymer ?
#
loop_
_entity_poly.entity_id
_entity_poly.type
_entity_poly.pdbx_seq_one_letter_code
_entity_poly.pdbx_strand_id
1 'polypeptide(L)'
;MSEHEYDTIVIGAGMSGLAAGIRLAQFDARVVVLDRHYLWGGLNSFYKRQGRRFDVGLHALTNYVPKGTKGRPLTRILRQLRIPYESLELGQQNGSRVDFPGVSLRWTNEFEVLRAEVADKFPGDIDGFDRLAKDLEGYPDLTPEDGPPRMARAELKRYLQDQTLVEMLLLPLLYYGSPTPDDVEWSSFMILFKSLYEEGFARPEGGVRRVLDLLRNRYKELGGELRMRAGVSEILVNAKGETEGVRLDDGTELRAATVISSAGYVETMAMTPAAAEVSAADVGPLTFVEYLTVLDQRPADLGHDDTIVFFNTEDRLVYGPPAPGEPVDLRSGVICCPDNYASAEPLPEGLFRLTLLARHDEWTSFDEDEYQARKDAIWKEAHAIAAPFSFDARPHAVFVDGFTPRTIERFTGHLGGAVYGSPNKQHSGRTSIDGLFLCGTDQGYLGIVGAMLSGIAMANQHGLTRV
;
A
#
# COMPACT_ATOMS: atom_id res chain seq x y z
N MET A 1 16.84 -36.96 -9.12
CA MET A 1 15.44 -36.50 -8.97
C MET A 1 15.44 -35.64 -7.72
N SER A 2 15.00 -34.40 -7.75
CA SER A 2 15.01 -33.52 -6.58
C SER A 2 14.08 -34.12 -5.51
N GLU A 3 14.52 -34.17 -4.25
CA GLU A 3 13.71 -34.58 -3.10
C GLU A 3 12.52 -33.60 -2.86
N HIS A 4 12.51 -32.46 -3.56
CA HIS A 4 11.53 -31.38 -3.39
C HIS A 4 10.41 -31.46 -4.44
N GLU A 5 9.18 -31.28 -4.00
CA GLU A 5 7.99 -31.19 -4.86
C GLU A 5 7.99 -29.90 -5.68
N TYR A 6 8.43 -28.79 -5.07
CA TYR A 6 8.55 -27.47 -5.65
C TYR A 6 9.99 -26.97 -5.63
N ASP A 7 10.33 -26.11 -6.56
CA ASP A 7 11.60 -25.37 -6.57
C ASP A 7 11.49 -24.16 -5.62
N THR A 8 10.30 -23.53 -5.57
CA THR A 8 10.02 -22.41 -4.68
C THR A 8 8.56 -22.46 -4.16
N ILE A 9 8.38 -22.21 -2.86
CA ILE A 9 7.08 -21.94 -2.25
C ILE A 9 6.98 -20.43 -1.99
N VAL A 10 5.86 -19.82 -2.39
CA VAL A 10 5.56 -18.41 -2.13
C VAL A 10 4.42 -18.34 -1.12
N ILE A 11 4.64 -17.65 0.00
CA ILE A 11 3.62 -17.42 1.04
C ILE A 11 2.98 -16.07 0.80
N GLY A 12 1.65 -16.05 0.60
CA GLY A 12 0.82 -14.89 0.35
C GLY A 12 0.54 -14.66 -1.15
N ALA A 13 -0.74 -14.52 -1.51
CA ALA A 13 -1.25 -14.23 -2.85
C ALA A 13 -1.60 -12.74 -3.02
N GLY A 14 -0.84 -11.85 -2.37
CA GLY A 14 -0.86 -10.40 -2.61
C GLY A 14 -0.13 -10.02 -3.88
N MET A 15 -0.01 -8.72 -4.15
CA MET A 15 0.65 -8.18 -5.35
C MET A 15 2.09 -8.68 -5.49
N SER A 16 2.86 -8.71 -4.39
CA SER A 16 4.26 -9.17 -4.38
C SER A 16 4.39 -10.66 -4.60
N GLY A 17 3.59 -11.49 -3.90
CA GLY A 17 3.65 -12.94 -4.05
C GLY A 17 3.20 -13.41 -5.44
N LEU A 18 2.14 -12.84 -6.00
CA LEU A 18 1.71 -13.14 -7.37
C LEU A 18 2.76 -12.71 -8.40
N ALA A 19 3.40 -11.55 -8.23
CA ALA A 19 4.46 -11.09 -9.11
C ALA A 19 5.71 -11.99 -9.03
N ALA A 20 6.09 -12.46 -7.83
CA ALA A 20 7.15 -13.43 -7.64
C ALA A 20 6.81 -14.77 -8.33
N GLY A 21 5.61 -15.29 -8.11
CA GLY A 21 5.15 -16.52 -8.73
C GLY A 21 5.17 -16.47 -10.25
N ILE A 22 4.66 -15.37 -10.86
CA ILE A 22 4.71 -15.14 -12.30
C ILE A 22 6.15 -15.16 -12.79
N ARG A 23 7.02 -14.42 -12.09
CA ARG A 23 8.41 -14.28 -12.52
C ARG A 23 9.15 -15.61 -12.51
N LEU A 24 8.95 -16.43 -11.48
CA LEU A 24 9.52 -17.77 -11.37
C LEU A 24 8.95 -18.72 -12.43
N ALA A 25 7.64 -18.75 -12.60
CA ALA A 25 6.98 -19.62 -13.57
C ALA A 25 7.35 -19.29 -15.04
N GLN A 26 7.78 -18.06 -15.34
CA GLN A 26 8.31 -17.68 -16.67
C GLN A 26 9.60 -18.39 -17.02
N PHE A 27 10.31 -18.99 -16.07
CA PHE A 27 11.55 -19.72 -16.22
C PHE A 27 11.40 -21.21 -15.88
N ASP A 28 10.18 -21.73 -16.05
CA ASP A 28 9.83 -23.14 -15.87
C ASP A 28 10.06 -23.68 -14.44
N ALA A 29 10.21 -22.80 -13.43
CA ALA A 29 10.29 -23.22 -12.04
C ALA A 29 8.95 -23.79 -11.57
N ARG A 30 9.00 -24.90 -10.81
CA ARG A 30 7.82 -25.48 -10.14
C ARG A 30 7.49 -24.64 -8.90
N VAL A 31 6.48 -23.78 -9.03
CA VAL A 31 6.12 -22.81 -8.00
C VAL A 31 4.69 -23.00 -7.52
N VAL A 32 4.51 -23.02 -6.22
CA VAL A 32 3.18 -22.88 -5.59
C VAL A 32 3.08 -21.57 -4.84
N VAL A 33 1.98 -20.84 -5.03
CA VAL A 33 1.60 -19.68 -4.22
C VAL A 33 0.51 -20.09 -3.26
N LEU A 34 0.72 -19.88 -1.96
CA LEU A 34 -0.15 -20.27 -0.86
C LEU A 34 -0.76 -19.03 -0.21
N ASP A 35 -2.06 -19.06 0.09
CA ASP A 35 -2.69 -18.00 0.87
C ASP A 35 -3.74 -18.59 1.82
N ARG A 36 -3.75 -18.11 3.07
CA ARG A 36 -4.73 -18.54 4.08
C ARG A 36 -6.14 -18.02 3.80
N HIS A 37 -6.25 -16.92 3.06
CA HIS A 37 -7.52 -16.31 2.72
C HIS A 37 -8.21 -17.05 1.56
N TYR A 38 -9.50 -16.83 1.40
CA TYR A 38 -10.28 -17.41 0.27
C TYR A 38 -10.21 -16.55 -0.99
N LEU A 39 -9.76 -15.28 -0.87
CA LEU A 39 -9.53 -14.34 -1.97
C LEU A 39 -8.08 -13.89 -1.99
N TRP A 40 -7.53 -13.71 -3.17
CA TRP A 40 -6.20 -13.15 -3.39
C TRP A 40 -6.20 -11.62 -3.27
N GLY A 41 -5.03 -11.02 -3.08
CA GLY A 41 -4.83 -9.57 -3.08
C GLY A 41 -4.24 -8.99 -1.80
N GLY A 42 -4.27 -9.69 -0.67
CA GLY A 42 -3.74 -9.21 0.60
C GLY A 42 -4.39 -7.88 1.01
N LEU A 43 -3.58 -6.89 1.38
CA LEU A 43 -4.04 -5.52 1.72
C LEU A 43 -4.77 -4.80 0.56
N ASN A 44 -4.54 -5.21 -0.68
CA ASN A 44 -5.22 -4.69 -1.86
C ASN A 44 -6.36 -5.59 -2.36
N SER A 45 -6.91 -6.44 -1.51
CA SER A 45 -8.01 -7.34 -1.85
C SER A 45 -9.31 -6.58 -2.13
N PHE A 46 -10.36 -7.31 -2.35
CA PHE A 46 -11.70 -6.78 -2.58
C PHE A 46 -12.73 -7.68 -1.88
N TYR A 47 -13.93 -7.15 -1.68
CA TYR A 47 -15.01 -7.92 -1.07
C TYR A 47 -16.37 -7.53 -1.65
N LYS A 48 -17.40 -8.29 -1.27
CA LYS A 48 -18.76 -8.04 -1.71
C LYS A 48 -19.69 -7.96 -0.49
N ARG A 49 -20.51 -6.92 -0.42
CA ARG A 49 -21.49 -6.72 0.65
C ARG A 49 -22.77 -6.09 0.10
N GLN A 50 -23.92 -6.65 0.44
CA GLN A 50 -25.24 -6.21 -0.05
C GLN A 50 -25.29 -5.96 -1.58
N GLY A 51 -24.72 -6.89 -2.36
CA GLY A 51 -24.68 -6.77 -3.81
C GLY A 51 -23.58 -5.87 -4.38
N ARG A 52 -23.02 -4.96 -3.59
CA ARG A 52 -21.95 -4.03 -3.98
C ARG A 52 -20.58 -4.67 -3.87
N ARG A 53 -19.66 -4.19 -4.69
CA ARG A 53 -18.25 -4.62 -4.70
C ARG A 53 -17.38 -3.47 -4.26
N PHE A 54 -16.52 -3.73 -3.28
CA PHE A 54 -15.61 -2.74 -2.70
C PHE A 54 -14.16 -3.19 -2.87
N ASP A 55 -13.30 -2.24 -3.20
CA ASP A 55 -11.84 -2.42 -3.10
C ASP A 55 -11.40 -2.14 -1.66
N VAL A 56 -10.42 -2.89 -1.15
CA VAL A 56 -9.90 -2.67 0.19
C VAL A 56 -8.87 -1.54 0.17
N GLY A 57 -7.70 -1.72 -0.37
CA GLY A 57 -6.58 -0.77 -0.22
C GLY A 57 -6.34 0.21 -1.36
N LEU A 58 -7.14 0.19 -2.45
CA LEU A 58 -6.89 1.05 -3.60
C LEU A 58 -7.59 2.40 -3.49
N HIS A 59 -6.82 3.46 -3.21
CA HIS A 59 -7.21 4.84 -3.49
C HIS A 59 -6.74 5.24 -4.90
N ALA A 60 -5.48 4.99 -5.20
CA ALA A 60 -4.83 5.24 -6.49
C ALA A 60 -3.80 4.18 -6.84
N LEU A 61 -3.60 3.95 -8.13
CA LEU A 61 -2.37 3.39 -8.67
C LEU A 61 -1.45 4.56 -9.00
N THR A 62 -0.27 4.58 -8.39
CA THR A 62 0.76 5.59 -8.66
C THR A 62 1.61 5.21 -9.87
N ASN A 63 2.58 6.06 -10.21
CA ASN A 63 3.47 5.85 -11.36
C ASN A 63 2.69 5.79 -12.69
N TYR A 64 1.62 6.58 -12.78
CA TYR A 64 0.88 6.71 -14.04
C TYR A 64 1.78 7.34 -15.11
N VAL A 65 1.72 6.80 -16.30
CA VAL A 65 2.35 7.40 -17.49
C VAL A 65 1.42 7.24 -18.70
N PRO A 66 1.43 8.18 -19.64
CA PRO A 66 0.63 8.06 -20.86
C PRO A 66 0.96 6.77 -21.62
N LYS A 67 -0.05 6.24 -22.34
CA LYS A 67 0.10 5.08 -23.21
C LYS A 67 1.28 5.26 -24.19
N GLY A 68 2.10 4.24 -24.32
CA GLY A 68 3.28 4.25 -25.20
C GLY A 68 4.58 4.73 -24.53
N THR A 69 4.51 5.28 -23.32
CA THR A 69 5.69 5.65 -22.54
C THR A 69 6.46 4.38 -22.14
N LYS A 70 7.79 4.42 -22.30
CA LYS A 70 8.69 3.30 -21.98
C LYS A 70 9.69 3.70 -20.90
N GLY A 71 10.22 2.70 -20.19
CA GLY A 71 11.33 2.90 -19.25
C GLY A 71 10.93 3.39 -17.86
N ARG A 72 9.67 3.75 -17.64
CA ARG A 72 9.16 4.17 -16.33
C ARG A 72 8.81 2.97 -15.42
N PRO A 73 8.74 3.13 -14.09
CA PRO A 73 8.56 2.04 -13.14
C PRO A 73 7.43 1.07 -13.51
N LEU A 74 6.21 1.55 -13.66
CA LEU A 74 5.05 0.72 -13.97
C LEU A 74 5.22 -0.03 -15.30
N THR A 75 5.68 0.64 -16.36
CA THR A 75 5.85 0.00 -17.69
C THR A 75 6.99 -1.03 -17.69
N ARG A 76 8.04 -0.82 -16.87
CA ARG A 76 9.15 -1.78 -16.70
C ARG A 76 8.67 -3.05 -15.98
N ILE A 77 7.89 -2.90 -14.91
CA ILE A 77 7.33 -4.01 -14.13
C ILE A 77 6.38 -4.84 -14.98
N LEU A 78 5.42 -4.21 -15.64
CA LEU A 78 4.46 -4.90 -16.51
C LEU A 78 5.15 -5.66 -17.65
N ARG A 79 6.20 -5.07 -18.24
CA ARG A 79 7.01 -5.75 -19.25
C ARG A 79 7.72 -7.00 -18.69
N GLN A 80 8.24 -6.95 -17.46
CA GLN A 80 8.86 -8.12 -16.82
C GLN A 80 7.82 -9.22 -16.54
N LEU A 81 6.60 -8.86 -16.20
CA LEU A 81 5.50 -9.80 -15.99
C LEU A 81 4.84 -10.26 -17.31
N ARG A 82 5.21 -9.66 -18.45
CA ARG A 82 4.57 -9.85 -19.78
C ARG A 82 3.07 -9.60 -19.73
N ILE A 83 2.68 -8.53 -19.06
CA ILE A 83 1.30 -8.01 -19.01
C ILE A 83 1.25 -6.73 -19.86
N PRO A 84 0.38 -6.63 -20.88
CA PRO A 84 0.23 -5.41 -21.65
C PRO A 84 -0.24 -4.23 -20.78
N TYR A 85 0.38 -3.06 -20.95
CA TYR A 85 0.00 -1.86 -20.20
C TYR A 85 -1.47 -1.49 -20.40
N GLU A 86 -1.95 -1.64 -21.61
CA GLU A 86 -3.33 -1.32 -22.01
C GLU A 86 -4.37 -2.18 -21.30
N SER A 87 -4.00 -3.37 -20.85
CA SER A 87 -4.94 -4.25 -20.12
C SER A 87 -5.31 -3.74 -18.73
N LEU A 88 -4.57 -2.76 -18.19
CA LEU A 88 -4.93 -2.07 -16.96
C LEU A 88 -6.12 -1.12 -17.13
N GLU A 89 -6.35 -0.58 -18.35
CA GLU A 89 -7.42 0.39 -18.65
C GLU A 89 -7.45 1.52 -17.60
N LEU A 90 -6.33 2.28 -17.53
CA LEU A 90 -6.13 3.28 -16.50
C LEU A 90 -6.84 4.59 -16.84
N GLY A 91 -7.73 5.01 -15.95
CA GLY A 91 -8.29 6.36 -15.94
C GLY A 91 -7.47 7.30 -15.06
N GLN A 92 -7.13 8.47 -15.58
CA GLN A 92 -6.36 9.49 -14.86
C GLN A 92 -7.20 10.14 -13.76
N GLN A 93 -6.52 10.66 -12.73
CA GLN A 93 -7.15 11.54 -11.76
C GLN A 93 -7.63 12.84 -12.41
N ASN A 94 -8.69 13.41 -11.89
CA ASN A 94 -9.11 14.78 -12.23
C ASN A 94 -8.21 15.81 -11.54
N GLY A 95 -7.77 15.51 -10.34
CA GLY A 95 -6.82 16.26 -9.54
C GLY A 95 -6.89 15.81 -8.09
N SER A 96 -5.81 16.01 -7.38
CA SER A 96 -5.74 15.80 -5.94
C SER A 96 -5.23 17.06 -5.27
N ARG A 97 -5.46 17.17 -3.97
CA ARG A 97 -4.93 18.30 -3.20
C ARG A 97 -4.57 17.92 -1.78
N VAL A 98 -3.77 18.77 -1.16
CA VAL A 98 -3.47 18.71 0.26
C VAL A 98 -3.91 20.03 0.90
N ASP A 99 -4.67 19.93 1.99
CA ASP A 99 -5.27 21.06 2.69
C ASP A 99 -4.73 21.16 4.11
N PHE A 100 -4.25 22.35 4.46
CA PHE A 100 -3.90 22.78 5.80
C PHE A 100 -4.68 24.05 6.16
N PRO A 101 -4.74 24.49 7.43
CA PRO A 101 -5.42 25.72 7.80
C PRO A 101 -4.99 26.91 6.94
N GLY A 102 -5.92 27.46 6.16
CA GLY A 102 -5.71 28.65 5.35
C GLY A 102 -4.94 28.45 4.04
N VAL A 103 -4.47 27.25 3.72
CA VAL A 103 -3.70 26.99 2.49
C VAL A 103 -4.01 25.62 1.89
N SER A 104 -4.05 25.55 0.57
CA SER A 104 -4.27 24.33 -0.20
C SER A 104 -3.29 24.25 -1.36
N LEU A 105 -2.73 23.08 -1.64
CA LEU A 105 -1.93 22.80 -2.83
C LEU A 105 -2.62 21.72 -3.66
N ARG A 106 -2.88 22.04 -4.92
CA ARG A 106 -3.47 21.10 -5.89
C ARG A 106 -2.41 20.53 -6.81
N TRP A 107 -2.55 19.30 -7.23
CA TRP A 107 -1.76 18.69 -8.30
C TRP A 107 -2.60 17.78 -9.18
N THR A 108 -2.07 17.50 -10.35
CA THR A 108 -2.61 16.55 -11.33
C THR A 108 -1.48 15.63 -11.79
N ASN A 109 -1.68 14.89 -12.89
CA ASN A 109 -0.60 14.12 -13.51
C ASN A 109 0.36 15.02 -14.37
N GLU A 110 0.20 16.32 -14.25
CA GLU A 110 1.10 17.34 -14.84
C GLU A 110 1.81 18.05 -13.69
N PHE A 111 3.09 17.78 -13.50
CA PHE A 111 3.89 18.31 -12.38
C PHE A 111 3.88 19.84 -12.30
N GLU A 112 3.80 20.53 -13.47
CA GLU A 112 3.75 21.98 -13.52
C GLU A 112 2.54 22.58 -12.76
N VAL A 113 1.46 21.82 -12.56
CA VAL A 113 0.33 22.27 -11.74
C VAL A 113 0.76 22.43 -10.29
N LEU A 114 1.43 21.42 -9.70
CA LEU A 114 1.96 21.53 -8.32
C LEU A 114 3.00 22.65 -8.23
N ARG A 115 3.91 22.73 -9.20
CA ARG A 115 4.93 23.78 -9.22
C ARG A 115 4.33 25.19 -9.23
N ALA A 116 3.27 25.41 -10.03
CA ALA A 116 2.56 26.68 -10.08
C ALA A 116 1.86 27.01 -8.74
N GLU A 117 1.26 26.01 -8.10
CA GLU A 117 0.64 26.15 -6.77
C GLU A 117 1.68 26.54 -5.69
N VAL A 118 2.86 25.92 -5.72
CA VAL A 118 3.96 26.27 -4.81
C VAL A 118 4.47 27.71 -5.09
N ALA A 119 4.63 28.09 -6.37
CA ALA A 119 5.07 29.43 -6.74
C ALA A 119 4.07 30.53 -6.30
N ASP A 120 2.77 30.26 -6.36
CA ASP A 120 1.72 31.19 -5.95
C ASP A 120 1.66 31.33 -4.42
N LYS A 121 1.67 30.22 -3.69
CA LYS A 121 1.37 30.18 -2.25
C LYS A 121 2.61 30.26 -1.36
N PHE A 122 3.76 29.84 -1.88
CA PHE A 122 5.04 29.83 -1.20
C PHE A 122 6.15 30.45 -2.05
N PRO A 123 6.00 31.73 -2.50
CA PRO A 123 6.93 32.35 -3.44
C PRO A 123 8.36 32.46 -2.91
N GLY A 124 8.55 32.42 -1.58
CA GLY A 124 9.88 32.39 -0.96
C GLY A 124 10.61 31.06 -1.11
N ASP A 125 9.90 29.98 -1.41
CA ASP A 125 10.44 28.62 -1.48
C ASP A 125 10.52 28.03 -2.89
N ILE A 126 10.03 28.73 -3.90
CA ILE A 126 9.97 28.18 -5.27
C ILE A 126 11.36 27.81 -5.82
N ASP A 127 12.38 28.59 -5.58
CA ASP A 127 13.74 28.25 -6.03
C ASP A 127 14.28 27.01 -5.30
N GLY A 128 13.90 26.83 -4.02
CA GLY A 128 14.22 25.65 -3.22
C GLY A 128 13.48 24.42 -3.73
N PHE A 129 12.21 24.57 -4.05
CA PHE A 129 11.38 23.51 -4.60
C PHE A 129 11.88 23.05 -5.99
N ASP A 130 12.27 23.99 -6.85
CA ASP A 130 12.86 23.69 -8.15
C ASP A 130 14.19 22.93 -8.03
N ARG A 131 15.04 23.30 -7.05
CA ARG A 131 16.26 22.55 -6.76
C ARG A 131 15.97 21.15 -6.25
N LEU A 132 14.97 20.98 -5.35
CA LEU A 132 14.52 19.67 -4.87
C LEU A 132 14.07 18.79 -6.04
N ALA A 133 13.18 19.28 -6.89
CA ALA A 133 12.68 18.56 -8.07
C ALA A 133 13.81 18.14 -9.01
N LYS A 134 14.77 19.03 -9.27
CA LYS A 134 15.94 18.75 -10.12
C LYS A 134 16.83 17.66 -9.53
N ASP A 135 17.09 17.69 -8.22
CA ASP A 135 17.91 16.68 -7.57
C ASP A 135 17.22 15.30 -7.58
N LEU A 136 15.87 15.29 -7.54
CA LEU A 136 15.07 14.08 -7.65
C LEU A 136 15.14 13.43 -9.03
N GLU A 137 15.27 14.20 -10.13
CA GLU A 137 15.40 13.64 -11.50
C GLU A 137 16.56 12.63 -11.62
N GLY A 138 17.68 12.91 -10.95
CA GLY A 138 18.87 12.05 -10.95
C GLY A 138 18.80 10.84 -10.02
N TYR A 139 17.78 10.76 -9.18
CA TYR A 139 17.68 9.69 -8.19
C TYR A 139 17.11 8.39 -8.78
N PRO A 140 17.65 7.22 -8.40
CA PRO A 140 17.13 5.95 -8.88
C PRO A 140 15.65 5.76 -8.53
N ASP A 141 14.83 5.36 -9.49
CA ASP A 141 13.38 5.24 -9.33
C ASP A 141 12.94 4.13 -8.35
N LEU A 142 13.84 3.20 -8.00
CA LEU A 142 13.43 1.93 -7.39
C LEU A 142 14.46 1.33 -6.41
N THR A 143 15.53 2.02 -6.09
CA THR A 143 16.61 1.45 -5.26
C THR A 143 16.88 2.35 -4.05
N PRO A 144 16.66 1.87 -2.81
CA PRO A 144 17.07 2.60 -1.62
C PRO A 144 18.59 2.89 -1.63
N GLU A 145 19.01 3.98 -1.00
CA GLU A 145 20.43 4.29 -0.81
C GLU A 145 21.08 3.32 0.17
N ASP A 146 22.33 2.98 -0.09
CA ASP A 146 23.18 2.28 0.89
C ASP A 146 23.68 3.30 1.93
N GLY A 147 23.63 2.95 3.21
CA GLY A 147 24.16 3.77 4.30
C GLY A 147 23.18 3.96 5.47
N PRO A 148 23.52 4.76 6.47
CA PRO A 148 22.62 5.05 7.56
C PRO A 148 21.39 5.84 7.05
N PRO A 149 20.17 5.52 7.53
CA PRO A 149 18.95 6.15 7.06
C PRO A 149 18.97 7.66 7.33
N ARG A 150 18.72 8.46 6.30
CA ARG A 150 18.46 9.89 6.39
C ARG A 150 16.95 10.12 6.43
N MET A 151 16.49 11.10 7.21
CA MET A 151 15.06 11.36 7.38
C MET A 151 14.62 12.57 6.56
N ALA A 152 13.46 12.46 5.92
CA ALA A 152 12.99 13.46 4.95
C ALA A 152 12.82 14.86 5.55
N ARG A 153 12.29 15.00 6.77
CA ARG A 153 12.14 16.32 7.41
C ARG A 153 13.44 17.07 7.56
N ALA A 154 14.52 16.37 7.88
CA ALA A 154 15.84 16.98 8.04
C ALA A 154 16.44 17.38 6.67
N GLU A 155 16.27 16.57 5.66
CA GLU A 155 16.77 16.84 4.31
C GLU A 155 15.97 17.96 3.62
N LEU A 156 14.64 17.98 3.75
CA LEU A 156 13.78 19.01 3.17
C LEU A 156 14.11 20.43 3.67
N LYS A 157 14.54 20.60 4.92
CA LYS A 157 15.01 21.89 5.46
C LYS A 157 16.22 22.48 4.72
N ARG A 158 16.92 21.68 3.91
CA ARG A 158 18.03 22.17 3.07
C ARG A 158 17.53 22.85 1.80
N TYR A 159 16.29 22.60 1.41
CA TYR A 159 15.64 23.12 0.22
C TYR A 159 14.59 24.17 0.56
N LEU A 160 13.76 23.90 1.56
CA LEU A 160 12.56 24.66 1.90
C LEU A 160 12.68 25.32 3.27
N GLN A 161 12.21 26.56 3.37
CA GLN A 161 12.21 27.36 4.59
C GLN A 161 10.84 27.34 5.29
N ASP A 162 9.77 27.36 4.51
CA ASP A 162 8.40 27.33 5.04
C ASP A 162 8.06 25.93 5.57
N GLN A 163 7.77 25.86 6.86
CA GLN A 163 7.48 24.59 7.51
C GLN A 163 6.12 24.01 7.06
N THR A 164 5.16 24.87 6.73
CA THR A 164 3.84 24.42 6.23
C THR A 164 3.99 23.71 4.88
N LEU A 165 4.82 24.25 3.98
CA LEU A 165 5.10 23.57 2.70
C LEU A 165 5.74 22.21 2.92
N VAL A 166 6.67 22.08 3.87
CA VAL A 166 7.29 20.79 4.23
C VAL A 166 6.23 19.80 4.70
N GLU A 167 5.32 20.23 5.60
CA GLU A 167 4.23 19.38 6.09
C GLU A 167 3.27 18.97 4.98
N MET A 168 2.91 19.90 4.10
CA MET A 168 2.01 19.64 2.97
C MET A 168 2.61 18.66 1.96
N LEU A 169 3.91 18.71 1.71
CA LEU A 169 4.59 17.75 0.83
C LEU A 169 4.73 16.37 1.48
N LEU A 170 4.87 16.30 2.80
CA LEU A 170 5.01 15.04 3.52
C LEU A 170 3.67 14.30 3.70
N LEU A 171 2.58 15.01 3.98
CA LEU A 171 1.30 14.39 4.34
C LEU A 171 0.84 13.30 3.36
N PRO A 172 0.77 13.54 2.03
CA PRO A 172 0.39 12.51 1.08
C PRO A 172 1.34 11.31 1.06
N LEU A 173 2.65 11.56 1.21
CA LEU A 173 3.66 10.50 1.18
C LEU A 173 3.61 9.62 2.42
N LEU A 174 3.37 10.21 3.58
CA LEU A 174 3.24 9.49 4.85
C LEU A 174 2.02 8.57 4.82
N TYR A 175 0.85 9.08 4.40
CA TYR A 175 -0.37 8.29 4.26
C TYR A 175 -0.29 7.26 3.13
N TYR A 176 0.58 7.48 2.15
CA TYR A 176 0.79 6.50 1.08
C TYR A 176 1.62 5.31 1.53
N GLY A 177 2.59 5.53 2.47
CA GLY A 177 3.40 4.39 2.82
C GLY A 177 4.52 4.55 3.84
N SER A 178 4.49 5.49 4.78
CA SER A 178 5.53 5.50 5.82
C SER A 178 5.18 4.55 6.97
N PRO A 179 6.08 3.61 7.35
CA PRO A 179 5.93 2.84 8.57
C PRO A 179 6.42 3.58 9.82
N THR A 180 7.05 4.73 9.64
CA THR A 180 7.68 5.52 10.72
C THR A 180 6.78 6.68 11.10
N PRO A 181 6.43 6.84 12.37
CA PRO A 181 5.70 8.02 12.84
C PRO A 181 6.41 9.32 12.50
N ASP A 182 5.64 10.33 12.11
CA ASP A 182 6.02 11.71 11.84
C ASP A 182 7.05 11.96 10.73
N ASP A 183 7.64 10.93 10.12
CA ASP A 183 8.67 11.11 9.09
C ASP A 183 8.73 9.91 8.13
N VAL A 184 9.59 9.99 7.15
CA VAL A 184 9.89 8.92 6.19
C VAL A 184 11.37 8.96 5.84
N GLU A 185 11.98 7.81 5.54
CA GLU A 185 13.33 7.76 5.03
C GLU A 185 13.46 8.58 3.73
N TRP A 186 14.56 9.32 3.59
CA TRP A 186 14.81 10.20 2.45
C TRP A 186 14.75 9.47 1.11
N SER A 187 15.29 8.28 1.05
CA SER A 187 15.22 7.41 -0.14
C SER A 187 13.77 7.09 -0.54
N SER A 188 12.94 6.74 0.43
CA SER A 188 11.53 6.48 0.23
C SER A 188 10.77 7.75 -0.14
N PHE A 189 11.09 8.89 0.51
CA PHE A 189 10.54 10.20 0.15
C PHE A 189 10.76 10.50 -1.33
N MET A 190 11.99 10.35 -1.83
CA MET A 190 12.32 10.67 -3.21
C MET A 190 11.57 9.77 -4.21
N ILE A 191 11.48 8.49 -3.93
CA ILE A 191 10.72 7.54 -4.76
C ILE A 191 9.22 7.89 -4.75
N LEU A 192 8.66 8.16 -3.56
CA LEU A 192 7.25 8.50 -3.42
C LEU A 192 6.92 9.85 -4.04
N PHE A 193 7.77 10.87 -3.87
CA PHE A 193 7.59 12.18 -4.50
C PHE A 193 7.45 12.04 -6.01
N LYS A 194 8.37 11.34 -6.66
CA LYS A 194 8.30 11.09 -8.10
C LYS A 194 7.03 10.34 -8.49
N SER A 195 6.68 9.30 -7.75
CA SER A 195 5.53 8.46 -8.09
C SER A 195 4.18 9.14 -7.87
N LEU A 196 4.05 10.04 -6.88
CA LEU A 196 2.81 10.73 -6.55
C LEU A 196 2.65 12.06 -7.29
N TYR A 197 3.72 12.87 -7.32
CA TYR A 197 3.65 14.24 -7.81
C TYR A 197 4.11 14.42 -9.25
N GLU A 198 5.15 13.68 -9.70
CA GLU A 198 5.64 13.79 -11.07
C GLU A 198 4.90 12.86 -12.04
N GLU A 199 4.65 11.61 -11.64
CA GLU A 199 3.97 10.63 -12.48
C GLU A 199 2.45 10.60 -12.22
N GLY A 200 2.04 10.82 -10.97
CA GLY A 200 0.64 11.03 -10.58
C GLY A 200 -0.17 9.75 -10.42
N PHE A 201 -1.50 9.92 -10.43
CA PHE A 201 -2.47 8.92 -10.05
C PHE A 201 -3.35 8.47 -11.21
N ALA A 202 -3.68 7.19 -11.19
CA ALA A 202 -4.71 6.62 -12.03
C ALA A 202 -5.47 5.52 -11.30
N ARG A 203 -6.63 5.16 -11.82
CA ARG A 203 -7.43 4.05 -11.33
C ARG A 203 -7.71 3.07 -12.47
N PRO A 204 -7.47 1.76 -12.28
CA PRO A 204 -7.89 0.76 -13.26
C PRO A 204 -9.41 0.72 -13.39
N GLU A 205 -9.93 0.58 -14.60
CA GLU A 205 -11.35 0.32 -14.82
C GLU A 205 -11.77 -0.94 -14.05
N GLY A 206 -12.86 -0.88 -13.28
CA GLY A 206 -13.25 -1.96 -12.37
C GLY A 206 -12.43 -2.10 -11.09
N GLY A 207 -11.51 -1.17 -10.81
CA GLY A 207 -10.76 -1.06 -9.57
C GLY A 207 -9.60 -2.04 -9.42
N VAL A 208 -9.20 -2.31 -8.18
CA VAL A 208 -8.02 -3.14 -7.87
C VAL A 208 -8.14 -4.57 -8.41
N ARG A 209 -9.36 -5.07 -8.55
CA ARG A 209 -9.60 -6.43 -9.05
C ARG A 209 -9.02 -6.65 -10.44
N ARG A 210 -9.04 -5.62 -11.31
CA ARG A 210 -8.44 -5.72 -12.63
C ARG A 210 -6.95 -6.08 -12.54
N VAL A 211 -6.19 -5.38 -11.72
CA VAL A 211 -4.77 -5.66 -11.51
C VAL A 211 -4.58 -7.08 -10.97
N LEU A 212 -5.35 -7.45 -9.95
CA LEU A 212 -5.27 -8.76 -9.31
C LEU A 212 -5.66 -9.90 -10.26
N ASP A 213 -6.70 -9.72 -11.05
CA ASP A 213 -7.14 -10.73 -12.03
C ASP A 213 -6.11 -10.89 -13.15
N LEU A 214 -5.49 -9.80 -13.62
CA LEU A 214 -4.40 -9.86 -14.60
C LEU A 214 -3.20 -10.66 -14.05
N LEU A 215 -2.78 -10.38 -12.83
CA LEU A 215 -1.67 -11.12 -12.19
C LEU A 215 -2.03 -12.60 -12.00
N ARG A 216 -3.18 -12.91 -11.42
CA ARG A 216 -3.64 -14.30 -11.20
C ARG A 216 -3.74 -15.06 -12.51
N ASN A 217 -4.38 -14.48 -13.53
CA ASN A 217 -4.57 -15.13 -14.82
C ASN A 217 -3.22 -15.37 -15.49
N ARG A 218 -2.31 -14.37 -15.46
CA ARG A 218 -0.96 -14.54 -16.00
C ARG A 218 -0.19 -15.65 -15.31
N TYR A 219 -0.30 -15.75 -13.98
CA TYR A 219 0.32 -16.83 -13.22
C TYR A 219 -0.22 -18.22 -13.64
N LYS A 220 -1.54 -18.34 -13.77
CA LYS A 220 -2.18 -19.60 -14.21
C LYS A 220 -1.84 -19.97 -15.65
N GLU A 221 -1.78 -19.01 -16.58
CA GLU A 221 -1.37 -19.23 -17.98
C GLU A 221 0.04 -19.82 -18.08
N LEU A 222 0.91 -19.52 -17.12
CA LEU A 222 2.27 -20.07 -17.03
C LEU A 222 2.33 -21.44 -16.32
N GLY A 223 1.17 -22.02 -15.98
CA GLY A 223 1.10 -23.30 -15.26
C GLY A 223 1.34 -23.18 -13.75
N GLY A 224 1.36 -21.97 -13.20
CA GLY A 224 1.57 -21.74 -11.76
C GLY A 224 0.42 -22.27 -10.91
N GLU A 225 0.74 -22.89 -9.78
CA GLU A 225 -0.21 -23.43 -8.83
C GLU A 225 -0.55 -22.40 -7.76
N LEU A 226 -1.86 -22.06 -7.62
CA LEU A 226 -2.38 -21.14 -6.62
C LEU A 226 -3.34 -21.87 -5.69
N ARG A 227 -2.95 -22.00 -4.41
CA ARG A 227 -3.78 -22.61 -3.36
C ARG A 227 -4.28 -21.55 -2.39
N MET A 228 -5.58 -21.28 -2.45
CA MET A 228 -6.28 -20.44 -1.49
C MET A 228 -6.81 -21.29 -0.33
N ARG A 229 -7.03 -20.71 0.86
CA ARG A 229 -7.37 -21.42 2.10
C ARG A 229 -6.30 -22.44 2.47
N ALA A 230 -5.06 -22.12 2.17
CA ALA A 230 -3.87 -22.91 2.46
C ALA A 230 -2.93 -22.07 3.35
N GLY A 231 -3.33 -21.87 4.60
CA GLY A 231 -2.54 -21.16 5.58
C GLY A 231 -1.28 -21.94 5.93
N VAL A 232 -0.15 -21.25 6.03
CA VAL A 232 1.10 -21.81 6.48
C VAL A 232 1.18 -21.61 8.00
N SER A 233 1.31 -22.70 8.74
CA SER A 233 1.47 -22.70 10.21
C SER A 233 2.94 -22.74 10.63
N GLU A 234 3.83 -23.31 9.80
CA GLU A 234 5.25 -23.44 10.12
C GLU A 234 6.11 -23.43 8.84
N ILE A 235 7.26 -22.78 8.90
CA ILE A 235 8.32 -22.89 7.92
C ILE A 235 9.31 -23.92 8.43
N LEU A 236 9.47 -25.01 7.69
CA LEU A 236 10.31 -26.14 8.09
C LEU A 236 11.79 -25.78 7.87
N VAL A 237 12.59 -25.90 8.93
CA VAL A 237 14.02 -25.58 8.94
C VAL A 237 14.81 -26.78 9.43
N ASN A 238 15.85 -27.17 8.70
CA ASN A 238 16.70 -28.29 9.08
C ASN A 238 17.74 -27.90 10.16
N ALA A 239 18.48 -28.89 10.64
CA ALA A 239 19.50 -28.70 11.67
C ALA A 239 20.69 -27.81 11.23
N LYS A 240 20.81 -27.49 9.95
CA LYS A 240 21.84 -26.56 9.40
C LYS A 240 21.32 -25.11 9.33
N GLY A 241 20.05 -24.84 9.65
CA GLY A 241 19.45 -23.53 9.51
C GLY A 241 18.97 -23.21 8.08
N GLU A 242 18.70 -24.20 7.25
CA GLU A 242 18.22 -24.08 5.88
C GLU A 242 16.75 -24.46 5.78
N THR A 243 15.96 -23.80 4.91
CA THR A 243 14.55 -24.17 4.68
C THR A 243 14.45 -25.54 4.00
N GLU A 244 13.44 -26.31 4.39
CA GLU A 244 13.05 -27.57 3.73
C GLU A 244 11.63 -27.51 3.14
N GLY A 245 10.90 -26.44 3.38
CA GLY A 245 9.51 -26.28 2.94
C GLY A 245 8.62 -25.64 4.00
N VAL A 246 7.35 -25.95 3.94
CA VAL A 246 6.34 -25.41 4.86
C VAL A 246 5.38 -26.52 5.33
N ARG A 247 4.76 -26.31 6.51
CA ARG A 247 3.59 -27.07 6.98
C ARG A 247 2.36 -26.17 6.94
N LEU A 248 1.28 -26.69 6.37
CA LEU A 248 -0.01 -26.01 6.31
C LEU A 248 -0.81 -26.20 7.61
N ASP A 249 -1.88 -25.41 7.79
CA ASP A 249 -2.79 -25.49 8.95
C ASP A 249 -3.46 -26.87 9.09
N ASP A 250 -3.62 -27.62 8.01
CA ASP A 250 -4.18 -28.98 8.00
C ASP A 250 -3.15 -30.10 8.26
N GLY A 251 -1.89 -29.71 8.50
CA GLY A 251 -0.78 -30.63 8.73
C GLY A 251 -0.07 -31.11 7.46
N THR A 252 -0.54 -30.75 6.27
CA THR A 252 0.14 -31.09 5.00
C THR A 252 1.51 -30.42 4.93
N GLU A 253 2.56 -31.18 4.59
CA GLU A 253 3.89 -30.65 4.34
C GLU A 253 4.16 -30.55 2.84
N LEU A 254 4.71 -29.40 2.44
CA LEU A 254 5.17 -29.13 1.08
C LEU A 254 6.67 -28.88 1.12
N ARG A 255 7.43 -29.52 0.24
CA ARG A 255 8.90 -29.49 0.26
C ARG A 255 9.46 -28.59 -0.83
N ALA A 256 10.32 -27.64 -0.41
CA ALA A 256 11.08 -26.75 -1.28
C ALA A 256 12.33 -26.24 -0.56
N ALA A 257 13.42 -26.04 -1.29
CA ALA A 257 14.64 -25.44 -0.76
C ALA A 257 14.56 -23.90 -0.66
N THR A 258 13.58 -23.28 -1.32
CA THR A 258 13.39 -21.83 -1.32
C THR A 258 11.97 -21.48 -0.91
N VAL A 259 11.84 -20.57 0.05
CA VAL A 259 10.58 -19.98 0.49
C VAL A 259 10.67 -18.47 0.35
N ILE A 260 9.72 -17.86 -0.37
CA ILE A 260 9.58 -16.41 -0.47
C ILE A 260 8.28 -16.02 0.26
N SER A 261 8.38 -15.25 1.33
CA SER A 261 7.24 -14.84 2.12
C SER A 261 6.85 -13.38 1.88
N SER A 262 5.57 -13.14 1.65
CA SER A 262 4.97 -11.81 1.63
C SER A 262 4.05 -11.55 2.83
N ALA A 263 4.13 -12.39 3.85
CA ALA A 263 3.27 -12.31 5.04
C ALA A 263 3.69 -11.21 6.02
N GLY A 264 4.84 -10.56 5.81
CA GLY A 264 5.46 -9.63 6.74
C GLY A 264 6.66 -10.27 7.45
N TYR A 265 7.58 -9.42 7.95
CA TYR A 265 8.79 -9.90 8.64
C TYR A 265 8.42 -10.61 9.95
N VAL A 266 7.64 -9.94 10.78
CA VAL A 266 7.25 -10.42 12.09
C VAL A 266 6.47 -11.74 11.99
N GLU A 267 5.49 -11.77 11.10
CA GLU A 267 4.63 -12.93 10.86
C GLU A 267 5.41 -14.09 10.25
N THR A 268 6.36 -13.81 9.35
CA THR A 268 7.21 -14.82 8.74
C THR A 268 8.13 -15.46 9.77
N MET A 269 8.81 -14.66 10.58
CA MET A 269 9.73 -15.16 11.58
C MET A 269 9.00 -15.93 12.69
N ALA A 270 7.76 -15.53 13.03
CA ALA A 270 6.91 -16.24 13.99
C ALA A 270 6.58 -17.69 13.57
N MET A 271 6.61 -17.98 12.26
CA MET A 271 6.42 -19.32 11.72
C MET A 271 7.71 -20.16 11.70
N THR A 272 8.82 -19.69 12.28
CA THR A 272 10.14 -20.33 12.26
C THR A 272 10.68 -20.58 13.67
N PRO A 273 11.69 -21.45 13.82
CA PRO A 273 12.42 -21.58 15.10
C PRO A 273 13.13 -20.29 15.55
N ALA A 274 13.34 -19.33 14.67
CA ALA A 274 14.01 -18.06 14.93
C ALA A 274 13.03 -16.94 15.37
N ALA A 275 11.81 -17.26 15.78
CA ALA A 275 10.80 -16.30 16.23
C ALA A 275 11.29 -15.35 17.34
N ALA A 276 12.23 -15.79 18.18
CA ALA A 276 12.82 -14.98 19.26
C ALA A 276 13.74 -13.84 18.75
N GLU A 277 14.10 -13.80 17.47
CA GLU A 277 14.87 -12.71 16.87
C GLU A 277 14.03 -11.45 16.68
N VAL A 278 12.69 -11.58 16.66
CA VAL A 278 11.75 -10.47 16.46
C VAL A 278 11.40 -9.84 17.80
N SER A 279 11.45 -8.54 17.86
CA SER A 279 11.10 -7.73 19.02
C SER A 279 9.77 -6.98 18.83
N ALA A 280 9.22 -6.44 19.91
CA ALA A 280 8.03 -5.58 19.82
C ALA A 280 8.27 -4.32 18.97
N ALA A 281 9.52 -3.86 18.84
CA ALA A 281 9.88 -2.71 18.00
C ALA A 281 9.80 -3.02 16.49
N ASP A 282 9.73 -4.30 16.11
CA ASP A 282 9.58 -4.70 14.71
C ASP A 282 8.11 -4.74 14.27
N VAL A 283 7.16 -4.72 15.22
CA VAL A 283 5.74 -4.64 14.90
C VAL A 283 5.41 -3.24 14.37
N GLY A 284 4.82 -3.16 13.20
CA GLY A 284 4.43 -1.88 12.60
C GLY A 284 3.40 -1.14 13.46
N PRO A 285 3.66 0.14 13.83
CA PRO A 285 2.80 0.88 14.74
C PRO A 285 1.56 1.48 14.07
N LEU A 286 1.51 1.48 12.72
CA LEU A 286 0.51 2.25 11.97
C LEU A 286 -0.57 1.37 11.38
N THR A 287 -1.79 1.72 11.70
CA THR A 287 -3.01 1.09 11.21
C THR A 287 -4.08 2.15 10.96
N PHE A 288 -5.16 1.78 10.29
CA PHE A 288 -6.20 2.71 9.85
C PHE A 288 -7.60 2.22 10.19
N VAL A 289 -8.50 3.20 10.29
CA VAL A 289 -9.92 3.01 10.02
C VAL A 289 -10.21 3.57 8.65
N GLU A 290 -10.98 2.86 7.86
CA GLU A 290 -11.50 3.38 6.59
C GLU A 290 -13.00 3.19 6.51
N TYR A 291 -13.70 4.26 6.17
CA TYR A 291 -15.13 4.26 5.89
C TYR A 291 -15.39 4.33 4.39
N LEU A 292 -16.32 3.51 3.95
CA LEU A 292 -16.81 3.41 2.59
C LEU A 292 -18.29 3.84 2.62
N THR A 293 -18.55 5.06 2.19
CA THR A 293 -19.89 5.64 2.16
C THR A 293 -20.39 5.66 0.74
N VAL A 294 -21.40 4.85 0.45
CA VAL A 294 -22.09 4.86 -0.85
C VAL A 294 -23.12 5.98 -0.82
N LEU A 295 -23.15 6.78 -1.88
CA LEU A 295 -23.94 7.99 -1.99
C LEU A 295 -25.07 7.82 -2.99
N ASP A 296 -26.18 8.54 -2.78
CA ASP A 296 -27.30 8.67 -3.71
C ASP A 296 -27.00 9.56 -4.94
N GLN A 297 -25.91 10.33 -4.88
CA GLN A 297 -25.40 11.19 -5.95
C GLN A 297 -23.90 11.02 -6.10
N ARG A 298 -23.34 11.39 -7.24
CA ARG A 298 -21.89 11.39 -7.42
C ARG A 298 -21.25 12.58 -6.70
N PRO A 299 -19.99 12.47 -6.25
CA PRO A 299 -19.30 13.60 -5.65
C PRO A 299 -19.28 14.86 -6.53
N ALA A 300 -19.09 14.73 -7.84
CA ALA A 300 -19.13 15.86 -8.78
C ALA A 300 -20.49 16.55 -8.83
N ASP A 301 -21.61 15.83 -8.71
CA ASP A 301 -22.95 16.40 -8.66
C ASP A 301 -23.20 17.16 -7.33
N LEU A 302 -22.39 16.88 -6.30
CA LEU A 302 -22.35 17.56 -5.01
C LEU A 302 -21.31 18.69 -4.96
N GLY A 303 -20.70 19.03 -6.12
CA GLY A 303 -19.73 20.13 -6.27
C GLY A 303 -18.30 19.75 -5.86
N HIS A 304 -17.97 18.46 -5.82
CA HIS A 304 -16.63 17.97 -5.47
C HIS A 304 -16.00 17.18 -6.62
N ASP A 305 -15.01 17.78 -7.27
CA ASP A 305 -14.34 17.23 -8.45
C ASP A 305 -12.96 16.62 -8.14
N ASP A 306 -12.37 16.89 -6.98
CA ASP A 306 -11.08 16.33 -6.64
C ASP A 306 -11.17 14.83 -6.39
N THR A 307 -10.14 14.11 -6.84
CA THR A 307 -10.05 12.66 -6.76
C THR A 307 -9.64 12.21 -5.37
N ILE A 308 -8.56 12.83 -4.84
CA ILE A 308 -8.07 12.57 -3.49
C ILE A 308 -7.79 13.90 -2.80
N VAL A 309 -8.24 14.03 -1.55
CA VAL A 309 -7.90 15.15 -0.69
C VAL A 309 -7.21 14.61 0.56
N PHE A 310 -6.00 15.06 0.79
CA PHE A 310 -5.29 14.87 2.04
C PHE A 310 -5.52 16.10 2.89
N PHE A 311 -6.05 15.95 4.08
CA PHE A 311 -6.35 17.10 4.93
C PHE A 311 -5.66 17.03 6.29
N ASN A 312 -5.34 18.18 6.84
CA ASN A 312 -4.89 18.36 8.21
C ASN A 312 -5.58 19.57 8.82
N THR A 313 -6.12 19.44 10.03
CA THR A 313 -6.88 20.50 10.72
C THR A 313 -6.00 21.39 11.59
N GLU A 314 -4.74 21.04 11.76
CA GLU A 314 -3.77 21.72 12.61
C GLU A 314 -2.66 22.37 11.76
N ASP A 315 -1.94 23.33 12.34
CA ASP A 315 -0.81 23.99 11.66
C ASP A 315 0.37 23.01 11.42
N ARG A 316 0.46 21.98 12.25
CA ARG A 316 1.50 20.95 12.16
C ARG A 316 0.88 19.57 11.98
N LEU A 317 1.44 18.79 11.08
CA LEU A 317 1.08 17.38 10.92
C LEU A 317 1.60 16.56 12.12
N VAL A 318 0.69 15.75 12.68
CA VAL A 318 1.03 14.65 13.58
C VAL A 318 0.62 13.36 12.87
N TYR A 319 1.60 12.52 12.59
CA TYR A 319 1.40 11.26 11.89
C TYR A 319 1.92 10.11 12.75
N GLY A 320 1.01 9.38 13.38
CA GLY A 320 1.37 8.31 14.29
C GLY A 320 0.14 7.66 14.91
N PRO A 321 0.32 6.65 15.76
CA PRO A 321 -0.79 6.07 16.50
C PRO A 321 -1.48 7.16 17.33
N PRO A 322 -2.82 7.24 17.33
CA PRO A 322 -3.57 8.13 18.23
C PRO A 322 -3.16 7.95 19.69
N ALA A 323 -3.42 8.92 20.53
CA ALA A 323 -3.14 8.82 21.97
C ALA A 323 -3.91 7.67 22.64
N PRO A 324 -3.43 7.09 23.75
CA PRO A 324 -4.19 6.12 24.52
C PRO A 324 -5.57 6.68 24.91
N GLY A 325 -6.63 5.91 24.70
CA GLY A 325 -8.01 6.32 24.88
C GLY A 325 -8.68 6.90 23.62
N GLU A 326 -7.88 7.16 22.55
CA GLU A 326 -8.36 7.69 21.27
C GLU A 326 -8.30 6.58 20.20
N PRO A 327 -9.45 6.03 19.75
CA PRO A 327 -9.44 4.95 18.76
C PRO A 327 -9.04 5.41 17.35
N VAL A 328 -9.20 6.72 17.03
CA VAL A 328 -8.81 7.34 15.75
C VAL A 328 -8.23 8.72 15.95
N ASP A 329 -7.35 9.13 15.04
CA ASP A 329 -6.91 10.52 14.91
C ASP A 329 -7.81 11.24 13.91
N LEU A 330 -8.52 12.25 14.37
CA LEU A 330 -9.45 13.06 13.55
C LEU A 330 -8.78 14.33 12.98
N ARG A 331 -7.52 14.61 13.36
CA ARG A 331 -6.80 15.82 12.92
C ARG A 331 -6.36 15.78 11.48
N SER A 332 -6.11 14.59 10.95
CA SER A 332 -5.70 14.42 9.56
C SER A 332 -6.33 13.19 8.94
N GLY A 333 -6.41 13.15 7.62
CA GLY A 333 -6.97 12.01 6.91
C GLY A 333 -6.90 12.12 5.40
N VAL A 334 -7.47 11.11 4.75
CA VAL A 334 -7.54 11.01 3.30
C VAL A 334 -8.98 10.80 2.87
N ILE A 335 -9.48 11.69 2.04
CA ILE A 335 -10.74 11.55 1.32
C ILE A 335 -10.40 11.04 -0.08
N CYS A 336 -11.10 10.01 -0.55
CA CYS A 336 -10.97 9.54 -1.93
C CYS A 336 -12.35 9.36 -2.55
N CYS A 337 -12.55 9.98 -3.72
CA CYS A 337 -13.75 9.88 -4.54
C CYS A 337 -13.41 9.12 -5.84
N PRO A 338 -13.59 7.78 -5.87
CA PRO A 338 -13.25 6.97 -7.04
C PRO A 338 -14.00 7.36 -8.31
N ASP A 339 -15.17 8.00 -8.19
CA ASP A 339 -15.96 8.52 -9.30
C ASP A 339 -15.26 9.64 -10.07
N ASN A 340 -14.31 10.33 -9.44
CA ASN A 340 -13.60 11.47 -10.01
C ASN A 340 -12.30 11.07 -10.74
N TYR A 341 -12.11 9.79 -11.00
CA TYR A 341 -11.16 9.30 -12.02
C TYR A 341 -11.83 9.25 -13.38
N ALA A 342 -11.08 9.53 -14.43
CA ALA A 342 -11.56 9.30 -15.79
C ALA A 342 -11.94 7.82 -15.97
N SER A 343 -13.14 7.55 -16.42
CA SER A 343 -13.67 6.21 -16.63
C SER A 343 -14.46 6.16 -17.93
N ALA A 344 -14.39 5.04 -18.65
CA ALA A 344 -15.20 4.79 -19.82
C ALA A 344 -16.69 4.67 -19.46
N GLU A 345 -16.98 4.04 -18.32
CA GLU A 345 -18.32 3.93 -17.77
C GLU A 345 -18.34 4.49 -16.34
N PRO A 346 -19.29 5.37 -16.03
CA PRO A 346 -19.45 5.89 -14.68
C PRO A 346 -19.71 4.75 -13.68
N LEU A 347 -19.26 4.92 -12.44
CA LEU A 347 -19.65 4.01 -11.37
C LEU A 347 -21.17 4.04 -11.17
N PRO A 348 -21.80 2.91 -10.78
CA PRO A 348 -23.25 2.81 -10.65
C PRO A 348 -23.84 3.66 -9.50
N GLU A 349 -23.03 3.99 -8.50
CA GLU A 349 -23.40 4.77 -7.32
C GLU A 349 -22.18 5.64 -6.96
N GLY A 350 -22.42 6.81 -6.35
CA GLY A 350 -21.35 7.64 -5.80
C GLY A 350 -20.62 6.92 -4.66
N LEU A 351 -19.32 7.11 -4.54
CA LEU A 351 -18.52 6.50 -3.47
C LEU A 351 -17.60 7.54 -2.84
N PHE A 352 -17.72 7.67 -1.52
CA PHE A 352 -16.85 8.49 -0.69
C PHE A 352 -16.07 7.58 0.27
N ARG A 353 -14.74 7.66 0.23
CA ARG A 353 -13.86 6.91 1.12
C ARG A 353 -13.16 7.88 2.04
N LEU A 354 -13.11 7.54 3.33
CA LEU A 354 -12.45 8.35 4.35
C LEU A 354 -11.54 7.45 5.19
N THR A 355 -10.24 7.71 5.11
CA THR A 355 -9.20 6.94 5.82
C THR A 355 -8.58 7.82 6.89
N LEU A 356 -8.46 7.28 8.10
CA LEU A 356 -7.93 7.95 9.29
C LEU A 356 -6.95 7.02 10.01
N LEU A 357 -5.91 7.58 10.63
CA LEU A 357 -5.03 6.84 11.53
C LEU A 357 -5.82 6.31 12.73
N ALA A 358 -5.51 5.09 13.13
CA ALA A 358 -6.22 4.40 14.19
C ALA A 358 -5.26 3.75 15.21
N ARG A 359 -5.81 3.45 16.40
CA ARG A 359 -5.09 2.76 17.45
C ARG A 359 -5.62 1.35 17.62
N HIS A 360 -4.78 0.35 17.32
CA HIS A 360 -5.17 -1.07 17.34
C HIS A 360 -5.71 -1.52 18.69
N ASP A 361 -5.01 -1.20 19.80
CA ASP A 361 -5.35 -1.65 21.14
C ASP A 361 -6.74 -1.20 21.56
N GLU A 362 -7.13 0.02 21.20
CA GLU A 362 -8.47 0.55 21.47
C GLU A 362 -9.54 -0.27 20.75
N TRP A 363 -9.35 -0.52 19.45
CA TRP A 363 -10.34 -1.26 18.65
C TRP A 363 -10.45 -2.73 19.05
N THR A 364 -9.42 -3.34 19.60
CA THR A 364 -9.43 -4.72 20.06
C THR A 364 -9.96 -4.88 21.46
N SER A 365 -9.97 -3.80 22.26
CA SER A 365 -10.50 -3.81 23.63
C SER A 365 -12.03 -3.80 23.70
N PHE A 366 -12.71 -3.29 22.66
CA PHE A 366 -14.17 -3.18 22.62
C PHE A 366 -14.85 -4.55 22.52
N ASP A 367 -15.92 -4.76 23.27
CA ASP A 367 -16.85 -5.85 22.97
C ASP A 367 -17.62 -5.57 21.66
N GLU A 368 -18.46 -6.50 21.20
CA GLU A 368 -19.09 -6.38 19.90
C GLU A 368 -20.11 -5.24 19.83
N ASP A 369 -20.87 -5.00 20.90
CA ASP A 369 -21.89 -3.93 20.95
C ASP A 369 -21.19 -2.55 21.01
N GLU A 370 -20.17 -2.42 21.84
CA GLU A 370 -19.36 -1.20 21.92
C GLU A 370 -18.62 -0.94 20.60
N TYR A 371 -18.05 -1.98 19.99
CA TYR A 371 -17.37 -1.88 18.68
C TYR A 371 -18.28 -1.29 17.60
N GLN A 372 -19.51 -1.78 17.46
CA GLN A 372 -20.46 -1.26 16.48
C GLN A 372 -20.87 0.19 16.83
N ALA A 373 -21.16 0.47 18.08
CA ALA A 373 -21.53 1.81 18.54
C ALA A 373 -20.41 2.84 18.29
N ARG A 374 -19.16 2.48 18.59
CA ARG A 374 -17.99 3.33 18.33
C ARG A 374 -17.75 3.55 16.84
N LYS A 375 -17.87 2.50 16.03
CA LYS A 375 -17.75 2.60 14.58
C LYS A 375 -18.75 3.58 13.99
N ASP A 376 -20.02 3.52 14.41
CA ASP A 376 -21.08 4.42 13.95
C ASP A 376 -20.88 5.86 14.44
N ALA A 377 -20.44 6.04 15.68
CA ALA A 377 -20.18 7.37 16.24
C ALA A 377 -19.01 8.06 15.53
N ILE A 378 -17.90 7.34 15.35
CA ILE A 378 -16.71 7.86 14.67
C ILE A 378 -16.99 8.16 13.20
N TRP A 379 -17.79 7.33 12.49
CA TRP A 379 -18.23 7.65 11.13
C TRP A 379 -18.90 9.03 11.06
N LYS A 380 -19.83 9.33 11.96
CA LYS A 380 -20.54 10.61 11.98
C LYS A 380 -19.61 11.79 12.25
N GLU A 381 -18.73 11.64 13.24
CA GLU A 381 -17.78 12.67 13.66
C GLU A 381 -16.72 12.93 12.58
N ALA A 382 -16.10 11.87 12.06
CA ALA A 382 -15.09 11.95 11.03
C ALA A 382 -15.62 12.62 9.74
N HIS A 383 -16.85 12.27 9.32
CA HIS A 383 -17.46 12.91 8.15
C HIS A 383 -17.85 14.38 8.41
N ALA A 384 -18.18 14.75 9.66
CA ALA A 384 -18.38 16.15 10.02
C ALA A 384 -17.09 16.97 9.89
N ILE A 385 -15.96 16.40 10.32
CA ILE A 385 -14.63 17.04 10.24
C ILE A 385 -14.15 17.09 8.79
N ALA A 386 -14.40 16.05 7.99
CA ALA A 386 -14.00 15.98 6.59
C ALA A 386 -14.83 16.89 5.66
N ALA A 387 -16.05 17.27 6.06
CA ALA A 387 -16.98 18.04 5.23
C ALA A 387 -16.41 19.38 4.70
N PRO A 388 -15.69 20.21 5.48
CA PRO A 388 -15.09 21.44 4.97
C PRO A 388 -14.04 21.24 3.86
N PHE A 389 -13.46 20.04 3.79
CA PHE A 389 -12.43 19.68 2.79
C PHE A 389 -13.02 19.06 1.52
N SER A 390 -14.33 18.78 1.51
CA SER A 390 -15.05 18.20 0.37
C SER A 390 -16.51 18.63 0.35
N PHE A 391 -17.38 17.81 0.90
CA PHE A 391 -18.82 18.06 1.12
C PHE A 391 -19.33 17.19 2.28
N ASP A 392 -20.48 17.51 2.83
CA ASP A 392 -21.08 16.65 3.84
C ASP A 392 -21.72 15.40 3.20
N ALA A 393 -21.03 14.27 3.28
CA ALA A 393 -21.49 13.01 2.73
C ALA A 393 -22.63 12.35 3.53
N ARG A 394 -22.87 12.76 4.79
CA ARG A 394 -23.83 12.11 5.69
C ARG A 394 -25.28 12.14 5.21
N PRO A 395 -25.82 13.28 4.70
CA PRO A 395 -27.18 13.32 4.16
C PRO A 395 -27.39 12.47 2.91
N HIS A 396 -26.31 12.17 2.19
CA HIS A 396 -26.29 11.44 0.92
C HIS A 396 -25.99 9.94 1.08
N ALA A 397 -25.71 9.48 2.30
CA ALA A 397 -25.32 8.11 2.57
C ALA A 397 -26.49 7.13 2.42
N VAL A 398 -26.46 6.25 1.44
CA VAL A 398 -27.44 5.16 1.24
C VAL A 398 -26.94 3.82 1.80
N PHE A 399 -25.62 3.69 1.97
CA PHE A 399 -25.00 2.54 2.61
C PHE A 399 -23.63 2.93 3.16
N VAL A 400 -23.31 2.43 4.35
CA VAL A 400 -22.00 2.64 4.99
C VAL A 400 -21.41 1.29 5.36
N ASP A 401 -20.15 1.13 5.02
CA ASP A 401 -19.31 0.07 5.55
C ASP A 401 -17.96 0.64 5.98
N GLY A 402 -17.14 -0.15 6.62
CA GLY A 402 -15.80 0.28 6.97
C GLY A 402 -15.04 -0.83 7.68
N PHE A 403 -13.71 -0.75 7.59
CA PHE A 403 -12.81 -1.63 8.29
C PHE A 403 -11.97 -0.86 9.31
N THR A 404 -11.63 -1.56 10.35
CA THR A 404 -10.90 -1.09 11.51
C THR A 404 -9.63 -1.92 11.66
N PRO A 405 -8.70 -1.56 12.54
CA PRO A 405 -7.52 -2.37 12.84
C PRO A 405 -7.84 -3.83 13.15
N ARG A 406 -8.93 -4.09 13.91
CA ARG A 406 -9.43 -5.45 14.19
C ARG A 406 -9.79 -6.23 12.92
N THR A 407 -10.39 -5.55 11.93
CA THR A 407 -10.73 -6.15 10.63
C THR A 407 -9.47 -6.41 9.81
N ILE A 408 -8.54 -5.45 9.78
CA ILE A 408 -7.28 -5.56 9.02
C ILE A 408 -6.49 -6.76 9.54
N GLU A 409 -6.23 -6.85 10.84
CA GLU A 409 -5.51 -7.97 11.44
C GLU A 409 -6.18 -9.31 11.14
N ARG A 410 -7.50 -9.40 11.31
CA ARG A 410 -8.27 -10.62 11.04
C ARG A 410 -8.07 -11.15 9.62
N PHE A 411 -8.08 -10.27 8.62
CA PHE A 411 -8.06 -10.69 7.21
C PHE A 411 -6.65 -10.75 6.59
N THR A 412 -5.71 -9.98 7.08
CA THR A 412 -4.34 -9.97 6.58
C THR A 412 -3.39 -10.83 7.43
N GLY A 413 -3.63 -10.90 8.74
CA GLY A 413 -2.77 -11.54 9.71
C GLY A 413 -1.63 -10.67 10.20
N HIS A 414 -1.55 -9.43 9.73
CA HIS A 414 -0.53 -8.51 10.23
C HIS A 414 -0.82 -8.14 11.68
N LEU A 415 0.15 -8.40 12.55
CA LEU A 415 0.06 -8.07 13.96
C LEU A 415 -0.18 -6.57 14.16
N GLY A 416 -1.07 -6.24 15.09
CA GLY A 416 -1.46 -4.86 15.32
C GLY A 416 -2.25 -4.22 14.16
N GLY A 417 -2.70 -5.00 13.18
CA GLY A 417 -3.34 -4.49 11.96
C GLY A 417 -2.40 -3.60 11.14
N ALA A 418 -1.07 -3.81 11.24
CA ALA A 418 -0.07 -2.98 10.58
C ALA A 418 -0.25 -2.97 9.05
N VAL A 419 -0.39 -1.77 8.47
CA VAL A 419 -0.61 -1.63 7.02
C VAL A 419 0.69 -1.46 6.26
N TYR A 420 1.67 -0.79 6.85
CA TYR A 420 2.97 -0.53 6.23
C TYR A 420 4.09 -1.45 6.73
N GLY A 421 3.72 -2.52 7.46
CA GLY A 421 4.65 -3.51 8.01
C GLY A 421 5.62 -2.94 9.04
N SER A 422 6.73 -3.64 9.25
CA SER A 422 7.77 -3.26 10.19
C SER A 422 8.43 -1.93 9.84
N PRO A 423 8.75 -1.06 10.82
CA PRO A 423 9.63 0.10 10.59
C PRO A 423 11.06 -0.31 10.24
N ASN A 424 11.49 -1.50 10.67
CA ASN A 424 12.82 -2.05 10.39
C ASN A 424 12.81 -2.86 9.09
N LYS A 425 12.93 -2.18 7.94
CA LYS A 425 12.85 -2.80 6.62
C LYS A 425 14.02 -3.73 6.33
N GLN A 426 13.71 -4.89 5.76
CA GLN A 426 14.68 -5.91 5.33
C GLN A 426 15.01 -5.72 3.83
N HIS A 427 15.70 -4.65 3.47
CA HIS A 427 15.93 -4.24 2.07
C HIS A 427 16.52 -5.34 1.17
N SER A 428 17.39 -6.19 1.71
CA SER A 428 17.93 -7.34 0.96
C SER A 428 16.93 -8.48 0.77
N GLY A 429 15.81 -8.45 1.50
CA GLY A 429 14.84 -9.55 1.59
C GLY A 429 15.38 -10.80 2.30
N ARG A 430 16.62 -10.80 2.80
CA ARG A 430 17.21 -11.95 3.49
C ARG A 430 16.77 -12.01 4.95
N THR A 431 16.60 -13.22 5.44
CA THR A 431 16.43 -13.51 6.86
C THR A 431 17.68 -14.22 7.41
N SER A 432 17.68 -14.54 8.69
CA SER A 432 18.72 -15.37 9.34
C SER A 432 18.68 -16.85 8.89
N ILE A 433 17.60 -17.28 8.22
CA ILE A 433 17.41 -18.66 7.75
C ILE A 433 17.78 -18.74 6.27
N ASP A 434 18.72 -19.63 5.91
CA ASP A 434 19.08 -19.83 4.51
C ASP A 434 17.91 -20.44 3.72
N GLY A 435 17.65 -19.90 2.54
CA GLY A 435 16.52 -20.28 1.69
C GLY A 435 15.21 -19.55 2.01
N LEU A 436 15.12 -18.75 3.10
CA LEU A 436 13.96 -17.96 3.46
C LEU A 436 14.18 -16.49 3.09
N PHE A 437 13.29 -15.95 2.27
CA PHE A 437 13.35 -14.57 1.78
C PHE A 437 12.02 -13.85 1.97
N LEU A 438 12.08 -12.53 2.16
CA LEU A 438 10.93 -11.65 2.30
C LEU A 438 10.71 -10.85 1.04
N CYS A 439 9.45 -10.68 0.64
CA CYS A 439 9.05 -9.71 -0.37
C CYS A 439 7.85 -8.87 0.11
N GLY A 440 7.56 -7.80 -0.62
CA GLY A 440 6.46 -6.89 -0.28
C GLY A 440 6.90 -5.73 0.61
N THR A 441 5.98 -5.31 1.47
CA THR A 441 6.11 -4.09 2.27
C THR A 441 7.34 -4.10 3.18
N ASP A 442 7.67 -5.23 3.79
CA ASP A 442 8.79 -5.31 4.74
C ASP A 442 10.17 -5.37 4.08
N GLN A 443 10.23 -5.52 2.75
CA GLN A 443 11.43 -5.25 2.00
C GLN A 443 11.64 -3.74 1.73
N GLY A 444 10.65 -2.89 2.04
CA GLY A 444 10.73 -1.43 1.88
C GLY A 444 10.13 -0.90 0.58
N TYR A 445 9.45 -1.75 -0.19
CA TYR A 445 8.75 -1.34 -1.41
C TYR A 445 7.27 -1.15 -1.14
N LEU A 446 6.80 0.09 -1.29
CA LEU A 446 5.46 0.51 -0.90
C LEU A 446 4.53 0.65 -2.12
N GLY A 447 3.22 0.60 -1.86
CA GLY A 447 2.19 0.68 -2.89
C GLY A 447 2.13 -0.53 -3.82
N ILE A 448 1.21 -0.50 -4.77
CA ILE A 448 0.96 -1.62 -5.69
C ILE A 448 2.17 -1.87 -6.60
N VAL A 449 2.74 -0.80 -7.16
CA VAL A 449 3.89 -0.88 -8.08
C VAL A 449 5.13 -1.37 -7.34
N GLY A 450 5.41 -0.82 -6.15
CA GLY A 450 6.51 -1.25 -5.30
C GLY A 450 6.38 -2.70 -4.85
N ALA A 451 5.18 -3.14 -4.45
CA ALA A 451 4.93 -4.51 -4.05
C ALA A 451 5.21 -5.51 -5.20
N MET A 452 4.74 -5.21 -6.42
CA MET A 452 5.07 -6.04 -7.60
C MET A 452 6.57 -6.08 -7.88
N LEU A 453 7.24 -4.93 -7.78
CA LEU A 453 8.70 -4.87 -7.97
C LEU A 453 9.43 -5.74 -6.96
N SER A 454 9.06 -5.66 -5.69
CA SER A 454 9.63 -6.47 -4.62
C SER A 454 9.54 -7.96 -4.93
N GLY A 455 8.35 -8.45 -5.33
CA GLY A 455 8.18 -9.85 -5.72
C GLY A 455 9.08 -10.26 -6.89
N ILE A 456 9.18 -9.43 -7.92
CA ILE A 456 10.06 -9.65 -9.08
C ILE A 456 11.53 -9.67 -8.65
N ALA A 457 11.95 -8.73 -7.79
CA ALA A 457 13.33 -8.63 -7.33
C ALA A 457 13.74 -9.89 -6.56
N MET A 458 12.91 -10.34 -5.62
CA MET A 458 13.19 -11.55 -4.84
C MET A 458 13.20 -12.82 -5.68
N ALA A 459 12.28 -12.94 -6.63
CA ALA A 459 12.32 -14.04 -7.60
C ALA A 459 13.62 -14.06 -8.42
N ASN A 460 14.04 -12.90 -8.95
CA ASN A 460 15.27 -12.79 -9.74
C ASN A 460 16.55 -13.07 -8.92
N GLN A 461 16.64 -12.51 -7.70
CA GLN A 461 17.85 -12.56 -6.90
C GLN A 461 18.04 -13.90 -6.18
N HIS A 462 16.95 -14.53 -5.77
CA HIS A 462 16.99 -15.68 -4.87
C HIS A 462 16.27 -16.91 -5.40
N GLY A 463 15.15 -16.76 -6.09
CA GLY A 463 14.42 -17.88 -6.65
C GLY A 463 15.11 -18.49 -7.87
N LEU A 464 15.41 -17.66 -8.88
CA LEU A 464 16.00 -18.13 -10.14
C LEU A 464 17.49 -18.52 -10.03
N THR A 465 18.21 -18.05 -9.03
CA THR A 465 19.63 -18.42 -8.83
C THR A 465 19.84 -19.77 -8.18
N ARG A 466 18.77 -20.39 -7.69
CA ARG A 466 18.77 -21.71 -7.01
C ARG A 466 18.06 -22.81 -7.80
N VAL A 467 17.50 -22.48 -8.97
CA VAL A 467 16.85 -23.43 -9.91
C VAL A 467 17.85 -24.08 -10.85
#